data_a78aed09f466387aeee4ae0a070c6572
#
_entry.id   a78aed09f466387aeee4ae0a070c6572
#
_cell.length_a   1.000
_cell.length_b   1.000
_cell.length_c   1.000
_cell.angle_alpha   90.00
_cell.angle_beta   90.00
_cell.angle_gamma   90.00
#
_symmetry.space_group_name_H-M   'P 1'
#
loop_
_entity.id
_entity.type
_entity.pdbx_description
1 polymer ?
#
loop_
_entity_poly.entity_id
_entity_poly.type
_entity_poly.pdbx_seq_one_letter_code
_entity_poly.pdbx_strand_id
1 'polypeptide(L)' 'MSDSLTLHGRTQKKLINLPEEWEELVDLSTVTVHLTEVGAKQNLIVKRVQGLEVHLQSQGIPVDCYYMIVGDLLDKDE' A
#
# COMPACT_ATOMS: atom_id res chain seq x y z
N MET A 1 -18.92 -4.47 -13.31
CA MET A 1 -18.15 -3.32 -12.85
C MET A 1 -17.52 -3.68 -11.53
N SER A 2 -16.24 -3.43 -11.40
CA SER A 2 -15.56 -3.80 -10.18
C SER A 2 -15.46 -2.60 -9.26
N ASP A 3 -15.58 -2.85 -7.97
CA ASP A 3 -15.40 -1.85 -6.96
C ASP A 3 -13.99 -1.99 -6.38
N SER A 4 -13.56 -0.97 -5.69
CA SER A 4 -12.25 -0.98 -5.06
C SER A 4 -12.33 -0.50 -3.63
N LEU A 5 -11.36 -0.90 -2.83
CA LEU A 5 -11.17 -0.41 -1.48
C LEU A 5 -9.92 0.46 -1.44
N THR A 6 -9.97 1.49 -0.63
CA THR A 6 -8.85 2.40 -0.45
C THR A 6 -8.46 2.44 1.02
N LEU A 7 -7.17 2.30 1.28
CA LEU A 7 -6.62 2.45 2.60
C LEU A 7 -5.60 3.57 2.56
N HIS A 8 -5.71 4.54 3.45
CA HIS A 8 -4.72 5.61 3.49
C HIS A 8 -4.31 5.90 4.92
N GLY A 9 -3.13 6.46 5.06
CA GLY A 9 -2.58 6.79 6.35
C GLY A 9 -1.18 7.36 6.21
N ARG A 10 -0.46 7.41 7.32
CA ARG A 10 0.91 7.90 7.36
C ARG A 10 1.79 6.86 8.01
N THR A 11 2.99 6.67 7.50
CA THR A 11 3.94 5.72 8.08
C THR A 11 5.33 6.34 8.16
N GLN A 12 6.05 5.92 9.18
CA GLN A 12 7.46 6.26 9.33
C GLN A 12 8.32 5.00 9.27
N LYS A 13 7.74 3.91 8.80
CA LYS A 13 8.41 2.62 8.70
C LYS A 13 8.47 2.17 7.26
N LYS A 14 9.37 1.25 6.98
CA LYS A 14 9.54 0.72 5.62
C LYS A 14 8.57 -0.42 5.32
N LEU A 15 7.58 -0.61 6.17
CA LEU A 15 6.61 -1.67 6.02
C LEU A 15 5.23 -1.14 6.34
N ILE A 16 4.28 -1.42 5.46
CA ILE A 16 2.88 -1.12 5.69
C ILE A 16 2.15 -2.45 5.76
N ASN A 17 1.40 -2.67 6.84
CA ASN A 17 0.61 -3.87 6.98
C ASN A 17 -0.83 -3.58 6.56
N LEU A 18 -1.34 -4.38 5.66
CA LEU A 18 -2.73 -4.27 5.21
C LEU A 18 -3.64 -5.00 6.22
N PRO A 19 -4.91 -4.56 6.34
CA PRO A 19 -5.84 -5.27 7.22
C PRO A 19 -6.02 -6.71 6.80
N GLU A 20 -6.20 -7.61 7.77
CA GLU A 20 -6.36 -9.02 7.47
C GLU A 20 -7.56 -9.29 6.56
N GLU A 21 -8.60 -8.50 6.71
CA GLU A 21 -9.80 -8.68 5.91
C GLU A 21 -9.56 -8.45 4.42
N TRP A 22 -8.50 -7.74 4.08
CA TRP A 22 -8.15 -7.53 2.67
C TRP A 22 -7.77 -8.83 1.98
N GLU A 23 -7.29 -9.81 2.73
CA GLU A 23 -6.93 -11.09 2.13
C GLU A 23 -8.15 -11.77 1.51
N GLU A 24 -9.32 -11.56 2.10
CA GLU A 24 -10.55 -12.16 1.60
C GLU A 24 -11.36 -11.26 0.70
N LEU A 25 -11.20 -9.94 0.85
CA LEU A 25 -12.03 -8.98 0.15
C LEU A 25 -11.39 -8.40 -1.10
N VAL A 26 -10.08 -8.37 -1.15
CA VAL A 26 -9.35 -7.65 -2.18
C VAL A 26 -8.46 -8.60 -2.97
N ASP A 27 -8.44 -8.40 -4.29
CA ASP A 27 -7.50 -9.10 -5.14
C ASP A 27 -6.13 -8.45 -4.96
N LEU A 28 -5.28 -9.10 -4.19
CA LEU A 28 -3.98 -8.52 -3.82
C LEU A 28 -3.05 -8.31 -5.02
N SER A 29 -3.34 -8.94 -6.14
CA SER A 29 -2.55 -8.72 -7.35
C SER A 29 -2.86 -7.39 -8.02
N THR A 30 -3.97 -6.75 -7.63
CA THR A 30 -4.37 -5.47 -8.21
C THR A 30 -4.01 -4.28 -7.32
N VAL A 31 -3.34 -4.53 -6.20
CA VAL A 31 -3.03 -3.48 -5.25
C VAL A 31 -2.04 -2.48 -5.85
N THR A 32 -2.38 -1.20 -5.76
CA THR A 32 -1.49 -0.12 -6.15
C THR A 32 -1.22 0.75 -4.94
N VAL A 33 -0.02 1.28 -4.85
CA VAL A 33 0.42 2.06 -3.70
C VAL A 33 0.89 3.42 -4.19
N HIS A 34 0.34 4.46 -3.60
CA HIS A 34 0.74 5.83 -3.88
C HIS A 34 1.37 6.41 -2.62
N LEU A 35 2.52 7.02 -2.76
CA LEU A 35 3.27 7.56 -1.64
C LEU A 35 3.48 9.06 -1.82
N THR A 36 3.30 9.81 -0.74
CA THR A 36 3.56 11.25 -0.72
C THR A 36 4.56 11.53 0.40
N GLU A 37 5.73 11.98 0.02
CA GLU A 37 6.79 12.25 0.97
C GLU A 37 6.46 13.44 1.85
N VAL A 38 6.83 13.37 3.12
CA VAL A 38 6.59 14.44 4.08
C VAL A 38 7.93 15.04 4.50
N GLY A 39 8.01 16.34 4.43
CA GLY A 39 9.19 17.08 4.89
C GLY A 39 10.25 17.24 3.84
N ALA A 40 10.78 16.18 3.31
CA ALA A 40 11.86 16.23 2.35
C ALA A 40 11.70 15.10 1.33
N LYS A 41 12.38 15.26 0.20
CA LYS A 41 12.35 14.22 -0.83
C LYS A 41 13.14 13.00 -0.33
N GLN A 42 12.52 11.85 -0.35
CA GLN A 42 13.06 10.63 0.20
C GLN A 42 13.36 9.56 -0.83
N ASN A 43 13.01 9.82 -2.08
CA ASN A 43 13.15 8.85 -3.17
C ASN A 43 12.53 7.51 -2.81
N LEU A 44 11.28 7.58 -2.35
CA LEU A 44 10.57 6.40 -1.92
C LEU A 44 10.10 5.56 -3.10
N ILE A 45 10.28 4.26 -2.98
CA ILE A 45 9.72 3.34 -3.95
C ILE A 45 9.06 2.19 -3.21
N VAL A 46 8.10 1.56 -3.86
CA VAL A 46 7.52 0.33 -3.37
C VAL A 46 8.43 -0.79 -3.83
N LYS A 47 9.11 -1.42 -2.87
CA LYS A 47 10.04 -2.48 -3.18
C LYS A 47 9.30 -3.73 -3.65
N ARG A 48 8.24 -4.08 -2.93
CA ARG A 48 7.39 -5.20 -3.30
C ARG A 48 6.13 -5.20 -2.46
N VAL A 49 5.11 -5.87 -2.96
CA VAL A 49 3.91 -6.18 -2.20
C VAL A 49 3.86 -7.69 -2.06
N GLN A 50 3.87 -8.18 -0.84
CA GLN A 50 3.88 -9.60 -0.58
C GLN A 50 2.77 -9.94 0.43
N GLY A 51 1.73 -10.61 -0.03
CA GLY A 51 0.59 -10.91 0.83
C GLY A 51 -0.03 -9.64 1.34
N LEU A 52 -0.11 -9.50 2.64
CA LEU A 52 -0.66 -8.31 3.30
C LEU A 52 0.42 -7.31 3.70
N GLU A 53 1.60 -7.42 3.12
CA GLU A 53 2.71 -6.52 3.46
C GLU A 53 3.15 -5.73 2.26
N VAL A 54 3.30 -4.42 2.44
CA VAL A 54 3.85 -3.54 1.43
C VAL A 54 5.22 -3.09 1.92
N HIS A 55 6.26 -3.46 1.18
CA HIS A 55 7.64 -3.15 1.53
C HIS A 55 8.10 -1.91 0.78
N LEU A 56 8.62 -0.95 1.52
CA LEU A 56 9.07 0.32 0.97
C LEU A 56 10.59 0.42 1.06
N GLN A 57 11.15 1.27 0.20
CA GLN A 57 12.57 1.56 0.22
C GLN A 57 12.78 3.05 0.07
N SER A 58 13.67 3.59 0.87
CA SER A 58 14.07 4.99 0.78
C SER A 58 15.58 5.07 0.62
N GLN A 59 16.05 6.24 0.18
CA GLN A 59 17.49 6.44 0.04
C GLN A 59 17.96 7.51 1.01
N GLY A 60 18.74 7.06 1.98
CA GLY A 60 19.54 7.98 2.79
C GLY A 60 18.86 8.65 3.96
N ILE A 61 17.53 8.65 4.03
CA ILE A 61 16.84 9.29 5.14
C ILE A 61 15.69 8.41 5.61
N PRO A 62 15.23 8.60 6.86
CA PRO A 62 14.12 7.81 7.37
C PRO A 62 12.85 8.03 6.58
N VAL A 63 12.04 7.00 6.50
CA VAL A 63 10.75 7.06 5.81
C VAL A 63 9.78 7.92 6.62
N ASP A 64 9.12 8.86 5.98
CA ASP A 64 8.01 9.59 6.56
C ASP A 64 7.12 10.00 5.39
N CYS A 65 6.01 9.31 5.23
CA CYS A 65 5.15 9.56 4.10
C CYS A 65 3.70 9.24 4.39
N TYR A 66 2.83 9.89 3.64
CA TYR A 66 1.44 9.47 3.56
C TYR A 66 1.35 8.39 2.49
N TYR A 67 0.46 7.44 2.69
CA TYR A 67 0.24 6.41 1.70
C TYR A 67 -1.25 6.29 1.37
N MET A 68 -1.50 5.90 0.14
CA MET A 68 -2.85 5.56 -0.30
C MET A 68 -2.72 4.26 -1.07
N ILE A 69 -3.39 3.24 -0.61
CA ILE A 69 -3.33 1.91 -1.19
C ILE A 69 -4.71 1.55 -1.71
N VAL A 70 -4.80 1.20 -2.98
CA VAL A 70 -6.06 0.88 -3.63
C VAL A 70 -5.97 -0.54 -4.16
N GLY A 71 -6.99 -1.33 -3.88
CA GLY A 71 -7.08 -2.68 -4.43
C GLY A 71 -8.49 -2.97 -4.91
N ASP A 72 -8.61 -3.74 -5.96
CA ASP A 72 -9.91 -4.11 -6.50
C ASP A 72 -10.52 -5.20 -5.63
N LEU A 73 -11.83 -5.11 -5.41
CA LEU A 73 -12.54 -6.14 -4.67
C LEU A 73 -12.56 -7.44 -5.47
N LEU A 74 -12.44 -8.53 -4.75
CA LEU A 74 -12.59 -9.84 -5.38
C LEU A 74 -14.03 -10.01 -5.85
N ASP A 75 -14.17 -10.53 -7.06
CA ASP A 75 -15.47 -10.80 -7.62
C ASP A 75 -15.84 -12.22 -7.24
N LYS A 76 -16.70 -12.35 -6.26
CA LYS A 76 -17.13 -13.64 -5.78
C LYS A 76 -18.44 -14.08 -6.36
N ASP A 77 -19.00 -13.32 -7.30
CA ASP A 77 -20.23 -13.59 -7.78
C ASP A 77 -20.15 -14.47 -8.87
N GLU A 78 -20.71 -15.26 -8.87
CA GLU A 78 -20.64 -15.98 -9.89
C GLU A 78 -21.62 -16.62 -10.17
#